data_ec1e830189722b343c49f9e265bc7c01
#
_entry.id   ec1e830189722b343c49f9e265bc7c01
#
_cell.length_a   1.000
_cell.length_b   1.000
_cell.length_c   1.000
_cell.angle_alpha   90.00
_cell.angle_beta   90.00
_cell.angle_gamma   90.00
#
_symmetry.space_group_name_H-M   'P 1'
#
loop_
_entity.id
_entity.type
_entity.pdbx_description
1 polymer ?
#
loop_
_entity_poly.entity_id
_entity_poly.type
_entity_poly.pdbx_seq_one_letter_code
_entity_poly.pdbx_strand_id
1 'polypeptide(L)'
;TQGGKPFDPARGKQYEAGVKYVPKDLPVVVTAAVYQLTKNNNLTADPANPTSGFSVQGGEIRSRGFELEAKAAVSANVNVTAAYSYTDAEYTHDTWYEGRRPAEVPRNMASLWADYTFHETALSGLTVGAGARYIGNTVTYYSSASPKAYESFNVAGYALADATVKYDLARFGLPGSSVGVNVNNIF
;
A
#
# COMPACT_ATOMS: atom_id res chain seq x y z
N THR A 1 30.72 -0.05 -8.79
CA THR A 1 31.61 1.17 -8.80
C THR A 1 32.73 1.01 -9.81
N GLN A 2 33.19 2.10 -10.41
CA GLN A 2 34.39 2.12 -11.29
C GLN A 2 35.66 1.68 -10.56
N GLY A 3 35.71 1.74 -9.24
CA GLY A 3 36.87 1.41 -8.42
C GLY A 3 36.79 0.11 -7.62
N GLY A 4 35.80 -0.73 -7.85
CA GLY A 4 35.63 -2.03 -7.15
C GLY A 4 35.29 -1.91 -5.65
N LYS A 5 35.09 -0.70 -5.11
CA LYS A 5 34.67 -0.52 -3.70
C LYS A 5 33.19 -0.86 -3.55
N PRO A 6 32.79 -1.55 -2.46
CA PRO A 6 31.37 -1.76 -2.19
C PRO A 6 30.64 -0.44 -1.99
N PHE A 7 29.36 -0.44 -2.29
CA PHE A 7 28.48 0.69 -1.99
C PHE A 7 28.11 0.73 -0.51
N ASP A 8 27.89 1.93 0.02
CA ASP A 8 27.34 2.10 1.35
C ASP A 8 25.87 1.66 1.38
N PRO A 9 25.33 1.26 2.53
CA PRO A 9 23.91 0.95 2.66
C PRO A 9 23.03 2.15 2.32
N ALA A 10 21.91 1.91 1.65
CA ALA A 10 20.85 2.91 1.53
C ALA A 10 20.31 3.25 2.92
N ARG A 11 19.94 4.51 3.14
CA ARG A 11 19.41 5.02 4.43
C ARG A 11 18.06 5.66 4.23
N GLY A 12 17.14 5.39 5.17
CA GLY A 12 15.83 6.04 5.23
C GLY A 12 15.71 6.94 6.45
N LYS A 13 15.06 8.09 6.29
CA LYS A 13 14.66 8.99 7.36
C LYS A 13 13.19 9.34 7.18
N GLN A 14 12.39 9.14 8.23
CA GLN A 14 10.95 9.42 8.19
C GLN A 14 10.57 10.38 9.31
N TYR A 15 9.67 11.29 8.98
CA TYR A 15 8.90 12.08 9.93
C TYR A 15 7.43 11.74 9.73
N GLU A 16 6.73 11.57 10.82
CA GLU A 16 5.32 11.22 10.82
C GLU A 16 4.62 11.93 11.97
N ALA A 17 3.40 12.38 11.73
CA ALA A 17 2.51 12.89 12.74
C ALA A 17 1.11 12.34 12.46
N GLY A 18 0.44 11.88 13.51
CA GLY A 18 -0.87 11.27 13.36
C GLY A 18 -1.77 11.51 14.57
N VAL A 19 -3.04 11.22 14.36
CA VAL A 19 -4.09 11.27 15.39
C VAL A 19 -4.89 9.98 15.35
N LYS A 20 -5.22 9.47 16.54
CA LYS A 20 -6.15 8.36 16.72
C LYS A 20 -7.35 8.87 17.53
N TYR A 21 -8.52 8.74 16.94
CA TYR A 21 -9.79 9.14 17.55
C TYR A 21 -10.61 7.90 17.90
N VAL A 22 -10.99 7.78 19.16
CA VAL A 22 -11.82 6.69 19.69
C VAL A 22 -12.91 7.35 20.54
N PRO A 23 -14.09 7.60 19.97
CA PRO A 23 -15.22 8.18 20.72
C PRO A 23 -15.71 7.19 21.79
N LYS A 24 -16.17 7.72 22.93
CA LYS A 24 -16.60 6.90 24.07
C LYS A 24 -17.91 6.14 23.80
N ASP A 25 -18.80 6.74 23.01
CA ASP A 25 -20.16 6.25 22.82
C ASP A 25 -20.39 5.56 21.47
N LEU A 26 -19.35 5.43 20.66
CA LEU A 26 -19.43 4.81 19.35
C LEU A 26 -18.32 3.75 19.20
N PRO A 27 -18.66 2.55 18.74
CA PRO A 27 -17.67 1.49 18.51
C PRO A 27 -16.90 1.73 17.20
N VAL A 28 -16.18 2.86 17.15
CA VAL A 28 -15.44 3.35 15.98
C VAL A 28 -14.01 3.73 16.41
N VAL A 29 -13.06 3.39 15.58
CA VAL A 29 -11.68 3.87 15.67
C VAL A 29 -11.31 4.51 14.35
N VAL A 30 -10.86 5.75 14.38
CA VAL A 30 -10.33 6.46 13.20
C VAL A 30 -8.89 6.83 13.48
N THR A 31 -8.01 6.52 12.55
CA THR A 31 -6.59 6.92 12.58
C THR A 31 -6.29 7.72 11.32
N ALA A 32 -5.62 8.86 11.48
CA ALA A 32 -5.10 9.66 10.37
C ALA A 32 -3.64 10.00 10.64
N ALA A 33 -2.80 9.89 9.63
CA ALA A 33 -1.39 10.23 9.70
C ALA A 33 -0.96 10.99 8.45
N VAL A 34 0.04 11.85 8.61
CA VAL A 34 0.79 12.48 7.52
C VAL A 34 2.25 12.14 7.69
N TYR A 35 2.94 11.90 6.59
CA TYR A 35 4.33 11.48 6.66
C TYR A 35 5.19 12.11 5.56
N GLN A 36 6.50 12.15 5.82
CA GLN A 36 7.53 12.35 4.83
C GLN A 36 8.66 11.35 5.06
N LEU A 37 8.94 10.53 4.06
CA LEU A 37 10.06 9.60 4.00
C LEU A 37 11.07 10.09 2.97
N THR A 38 12.34 10.12 3.33
CA THR A 38 13.46 10.36 2.40
C THR A 38 14.38 9.15 2.44
N LYS A 39 14.66 8.57 1.28
CA LYS A 39 15.59 7.45 1.11
C LYS A 39 16.79 7.93 0.31
N ASN A 40 17.97 7.93 0.94
CA ASN A 40 19.23 8.38 0.38
C ASN A 40 20.15 7.20 0.01
N ASN A 41 21.24 7.49 -0.67
CA ASN A 41 22.22 6.52 -1.16
C ASN A 41 21.60 5.50 -2.12
N ASN A 42 20.55 5.87 -2.85
CA ASN A 42 20.09 5.04 -3.96
C ASN A 42 21.14 5.03 -5.06
N LEU A 43 21.25 3.90 -5.73
CA LEU A 43 22.11 3.79 -6.91
C LEU A 43 21.43 4.50 -8.08
N THR A 44 22.21 5.35 -8.75
CA THR A 44 21.81 5.97 -10.01
C THR A 44 22.93 5.78 -11.03
N ALA A 45 22.66 5.95 -12.31
CA ALA A 45 23.68 5.86 -13.34
C ALA A 45 24.78 6.93 -13.10
N ASP A 46 26.02 6.60 -13.46
CA ASP A 46 27.12 7.57 -13.36
C ASP A 46 26.83 8.78 -14.27
N PRO A 47 26.64 9.99 -13.72
CA PRO A 47 26.32 11.17 -14.53
C PRO A 47 27.45 11.59 -15.49
N ALA A 48 28.69 11.21 -15.21
CA ALA A 48 29.81 11.46 -16.10
C ALA A 48 29.87 10.49 -17.30
N ASN A 49 29.35 9.26 -17.09
CA ASN A 49 29.32 8.18 -18.10
C ASN A 49 28.02 7.38 -18.01
N PRO A 50 26.87 8.00 -18.30
CA PRO A 50 25.58 7.42 -17.96
C PRO A 50 25.21 6.14 -18.75
N THR A 51 25.87 5.87 -19.85
CA THR A 51 25.67 4.66 -20.69
C THR A 51 26.71 3.56 -20.43
N SER A 52 27.65 3.77 -19.50
CA SER A 52 28.74 2.82 -19.21
C SER A 52 28.32 1.57 -18.43
N GLY A 53 27.08 1.55 -17.92
CA GLY A 53 26.61 0.51 -16.98
C GLY A 53 27.13 0.67 -15.56
N PHE A 54 27.97 1.68 -15.29
CA PHE A 54 28.39 1.99 -13.92
C PHE A 54 27.34 2.79 -13.16
N SER A 55 27.30 2.56 -11.86
CA SER A 55 26.42 3.30 -10.94
C SER A 55 27.24 4.05 -9.90
N VAL A 56 26.68 5.15 -9.44
CA VAL A 56 27.16 5.94 -8.30
C VAL A 56 26.10 5.99 -7.21
N GLN A 57 26.49 6.26 -5.98
CA GLN A 57 25.57 6.58 -4.91
C GLN A 57 25.36 8.08 -4.82
N GLY A 58 24.12 8.52 -4.84
CA GLY A 58 23.76 9.92 -4.81
C GLY A 58 22.28 10.10 -5.08
N GLY A 59 21.62 9.02 -5.46
CA GLY A 59 20.17 9.05 -5.70
C GLY A 59 19.40 9.26 -4.40
N GLU A 60 18.35 10.09 -4.48
CA GLU A 60 17.41 10.33 -3.39
C GLU A 60 15.98 10.19 -3.89
N ILE A 61 15.15 9.53 -3.09
CA ILE A 61 13.71 9.45 -3.30
C ILE A 61 13.03 10.03 -2.07
N ARG A 62 12.10 10.95 -2.30
CA ARG A 62 11.24 11.50 -1.28
C ARG A 62 9.81 11.07 -1.52
N SER A 63 9.16 10.53 -0.49
CA SER A 63 7.73 10.19 -0.47
C SER A 63 7.04 11.01 0.60
N ARG A 64 5.93 11.65 0.23
CA ARG A 64 5.05 12.39 1.14
C ARG A 64 3.64 11.86 0.98
N GLY A 65 2.89 11.84 2.06
CA GLY A 65 1.54 11.35 1.94
C GLY A 65 0.73 11.52 3.20
N PHE A 66 -0.48 11.02 3.08
CA PHE A 66 -1.34 10.84 4.24
C PHE A 66 -2.06 9.50 4.17
N GLU A 67 -2.41 9.00 5.33
CA GLU A 67 -3.13 7.74 5.51
C GLU A 67 -4.34 7.98 6.40
N LEU A 68 -5.43 7.33 6.08
CA LEU A 68 -6.67 7.34 6.84
C LEU A 68 -7.15 5.90 6.97
N GLU A 69 -7.44 5.48 8.20
CA GLU A 69 -8.04 4.19 8.50
C GLU A 69 -9.23 4.38 9.44
N ALA A 70 -10.31 3.66 9.17
CA ALA A 70 -11.48 3.62 10.03
C ALA A 70 -11.91 2.17 10.24
N LYS A 71 -12.19 1.81 11.49
CA LYS A 71 -12.79 0.53 11.89
C LYS A 71 -14.04 0.81 12.72
N ALA A 72 -15.14 0.19 12.36
CA ALA A 72 -16.41 0.39 13.04
C ALA A 72 -17.16 -0.94 13.23
N ALA A 73 -17.66 -1.19 14.44
CA ALA A 73 -18.73 -2.14 14.65
C ALA A 73 -20.07 -1.39 14.46
N VAL A 74 -20.57 -1.40 13.23
CA VAL A 74 -21.79 -0.65 12.83
C VAL A 74 -23.02 -1.16 13.56
N SER A 75 -23.02 -2.45 13.88
CA SER A 75 -24.03 -3.10 14.73
C SER A 75 -23.41 -4.29 15.45
N ALA A 76 -24.19 -5.01 16.27
CA ALA A 76 -23.76 -6.25 16.91
C ALA A 76 -23.33 -7.34 15.89
N ASN A 77 -23.79 -7.22 14.66
CA ASN A 77 -23.57 -8.21 13.60
C ASN A 77 -22.63 -7.72 12.50
N VAL A 78 -22.40 -6.40 12.35
CA VAL A 78 -21.73 -5.82 11.19
C VAL A 78 -20.48 -5.09 11.62
N ASN A 79 -19.34 -5.49 11.06
CA ASN A 79 -18.10 -4.74 11.13
C ASN A 79 -17.73 -4.18 9.77
N VAL A 80 -17.14 -2.99 9.76
CA VAL A 80 -16.63 -2.32 8.57
C VAL A 80 -15.22 -1.84 8.84
N THR A 81 -14.33 -2.07 7.89
CA THR A 81 -12.97 -1.50 7.88
C THR A 81 -12.76 -0.79 6.56
N ALA A 82 -12.30 0.46 6.62
CA ALA A 82 -11.95 1.24 5.44
C ALA A 82 -10.55 1.83 5.62
N ALA A 83 -9.79 1.87 4.55
CA ALA A 83 -8.50 2.54 4.53
C ALA A 83 -8.31 3.29 3.20
N TYR A 84 -7.60 4.40 3.28
CA TYR A 84 -7.18 5.17 2.13
C TYR A 84 -5.78 5.71 2.36
N SER A 85 -4.94 5.66 1.32
CA SER A 85 -3.62 6.28 1.33
C SER A 85 -3.40 7.10 0.07
N TYR A 86 -2.78 8.26 0.26
CA TYR A 86 -2.23 9.08 -0.81
C TYR A 86 -0.73 9.19 -0.64
N THR A 87 0.01 8.90 -1.71
CA THR A 87 1.47 8.94 -1.75
C THR A 87 1.95 9.77 -2.93
N ASP A 88 2.68 10.84 -2.65
CA ASP A 88 3.42 11.60 -3.65
C ASP A 88 4.91 11.31 -3.50
N ALA A 89 5.41 10.44 -4.38
CA ALA A 89 6.79 10.01 -4.42
C ALA A 89 7.50 10.61 -5.63
N GLU A 90 8.75 11.07 -5.43
CA GLU A 90 9.57 11.74 -6.44
C GLU A 90 11.03 11.38 -6.27
N TYR A 91 11.74 11.17 -7.36
CA TYR A 91 13.19 11.19 -7.38
C TYR A 91 13.66 12.63 -7.23
N THR A 92 14.15 13.00 -6.05
CA THR A 92 14.67 14.35 -5.78
C THR A 92 16.12 14.51 -6.25
N HIS A 93 16.86 13.39 -6.36
CA HIS A 93 18.17 13.31 -7.01
C HIS A 93 18.28 11.99 -7.76
N ASP A 94 18.47 12.06 -9.06
CA ASP A 94 18.73 10.92 -9.93
C ASP A 94 19.29 11.40 -11.27
N THR A 95 20.16 10.61 -11.90
CA THR A 95 20.77 10.94 -13.19
C THR A 95 19.76 11.02 -14.34
N TRP A 96 18.70 10.17 -14.28
CA TRP A 96 17.74 10.03 -15.36
C TRP A 96 16.31 10.40 -14.99
N TYR A 97 15.96 10.21 -13.72
CA TYR A 97 14.56 10.26 -13.26
C TYR A 97 14.28 11.45 -12.32
N GLU A 98 15.25 12.37 -12.14
CA GLU A 98 15.04 13.54 -11.28
C GLU A 98 13.76 14.30 -11.66
N GLY A 99 12.95 14.65 -10.67
CA GLY A 99 11.63 15.25 -10.84
C GLY A 99 10.53 14.28 -11.26
N ARG A 100 10.82 13.00 -11.41
CA ARG A 100 9.83 12.01 -11.84
C ARG A 100 9.38 11.13 -10.69
N ARG A 101 8.18 10.59 -10.84
CA ARG A 101 7.62 9.61 -9.89
C ARG A 101 8.31 8.26 -10.07
N PRO A 102 8.66 7.53 -8.98
CA PRO A 102 9.13 6.17 -9.08
C PRO A 102 8.12 5.26 -9.81
N ALA A 103 8.66 4.34 -10.60
CA ALA A 103 7.84 3.35 -11.31
C ALA A 103 7.04 2.50 -10.32
N GLU A 104 5.85 2.07 -10.75
CA GLU A 104 5.00 1.13 -10.03
C GLU A 104 4.50 1.61 -8.65
N VAL A 105 4.67 2.90 -8.31
CA VAL A 105 4.15 3.51 -7.09
C VAL A 105 2.81 4.18 -7.39
N PRO A 106 1.66 3.63 -6.93
CA PRO A 106 0.37 4.28 -7.09
C PRO A 106 0.26 5.50 -6.17
N ARG A 107 -0.38 6.57 -6.65
CA ARG A 107 -0.66 7.74 -5.80
C ARG A 107 -1.82 7.51 -4.84
N ASN A 108 -2.78 6.72 -5.25
CA ASN A 108 -4.00 6.50 -4.47
C ASN A 108 -4.21 5.01 -4.28
N MET A 109 -4.42 4.60 -3.05
CA MET A 109 -4.90 3.26 -2.73
C MET A 109 -6.07 3.38 -1.77
N ALA A 110 -7.06 2.52 -1.94
CA ALA A 110 -8.21 2.45 -1.06
C ALA A 110 -8.60 1.00 -0.82
N SER A 111 -9.16 0.73 0.34
CA SER A 111 -9.79 -0.56 0.64
C SER A 111 -11.03 -0.36 1.49
N LEU A 112 -12.02 -1.23 1.26
CA LEU A 112 -13.23 -1.32 2.04
C LEU A 112 -13.52 -2.80 2.27
N TRP A 113 -13.77 -3.17 3.51
CA TRP A 113 -14.19 -4.50 3.92
C TRP A 113 -15.40 -4.40 4.83
N ALA A 114 -16.38 -5.26 4.63
CA ALA A 114 -17.50 -5.42 5.54
C ALA A 114 -17.76 -6.90 5.80
N ASP A 115 -18.08 -7.25 7.03
CA ASP A 115 -18.50 -8.59 7.41
C ASP A 115 -19.77 -8.56 8.26
N TYR A 116 -20.54 -9.62 8.12
CA TYR A 116 -21.76 -9.88 8.87
C TYR A 116 -21.65 -11.21 9.59
N THR A 117 -21.80 -11.21 10.93
CA THR A 117 -21.82 -12.40 11.75
C THR A 117 -23.24 -12.69 12.25
N PHE A 118 -23.72 -13.91 12.02
CA PHE A 118 -25.03 -14.36 12.47
C PHE A 118 -24.92 -14.84 13.93
N HIS A 119 -25.67 -14.20 14.85
CA HIS A 119 -25.64 -14.53 16.28
C HIS A 119 -26.90 -15.28 16.75
N GLU A 120 -28.09 -14.96 16.24
CA GLU A 120 -29.36 -15.36 16.81
C GLU A 120 -30.24 -16.19 15.86
N THR A 121 -29.67 -16.81 14.85
CA THR A 121 -30.44 -17.58 13.86
C THR A 121 -29.95 -19.02 13.78
N ALA A 122 -30.60 -19.83 12.94
CA ALA A 122 -30.14 -21.18 12.60
C ALA A 122 -28.70 -21.16 12.04
N LEU A 123 -28.23 -19.98 11.52
CA LEU A 123 -26.89 -19.74 10.98
C LEU A 123 -25.93 -19.18 12.04
N SER A 124 -26.28 -19.21 13.33
CA SER A 124 -25.40 -18.70 14.40
C SER A 124 -23.98 -19.28 14.29
N GLY A 125 -22.98 -18.41 14.36
CA GLY A 125 -21.58 -18.75 14.14
C GLY A 125 -21.10 -18.61 12.69
N LEU A 126 -21.99 -18.40 11.72
CA LEU A 126 -21.60 -18.07 10.36
C LEU A 126 -21.21 -16.60 10.27
N THR A 127 -20.08 -16.33 9.64
CA THR A 127 -19.67 -14.98 9.23
C THR A 127 -19.48 -14.97 7.71
N VAL A 128 -20.08 -13.98 7.05
CA VAL A 128 -19.86 -13.70 5.64
C VAL A 128 -19.25 -12.32 5.49
N GLY A 129 -18.28 -12.16 4.65
CA GLY A 129 -17.64 -10.88 4.43
C GLY A 129 -17.27 -10.68 2.96
N ALA A 130 -17.25 -9.42 2.56
CA ALA A 130 -16.81 -9.01 1.24
C ALA A 130 -16.08 -7.66 1.31
N GLY A 131 -15.22 -7.42 0.36
CA GLY A 131 -14.51 -6.16 0.25
C GLY A 131 -13.96 -5.90 -1.13
N ALA A 132 -13.47 -4.69 -1.29
CA ALA A 132 -12.79 -4.26 -2.50
C ALA A 132 -11.51 -3.49 -2.16
N ARG A 133 -10.51 -3.64 -3.01
CA ARG A 133 -9.24 -2.90 -2.96
C ARG A 133 -9.05 -2.18 -4.28
N TYR A 134 -8.79 -0.89 -4.22
CA TYR A 134 -8.44 -0.07 -5.37
C TYR A 134 -6.96 0.28 -5.34
N ILE A 135 -6.28 0.07 -6.44
CA ILE A 135 -4.91 0.48 -6.71
C ILE A 135 -4.95 1.51 -7.84
N GLY A 136 -4.53 2.72 -7.54
CA GLY A 136 -4.50 3.82 -8.50
C GLY A 136 -3.52 3.57 -9.65
N ASN A 137 -3.59 4.42 -10.66
CA ASN A 137 -2.70 4.35 -11.79
C ASN A 137 -1.23 4.51 -11.36
N THR A 138 -0.38 3.74 -12.01
CA THR A 138 1.08 3.81 -11.86
C THR A 138 1.73 4.29 -13.17
N VAL A 139 3.01 4.56 -13.10
CA VAL A 139 3.83 4.89 -14.26
C VAL A 139 4.93 3.84 -14.38
N THR A 140 5.31 3.49 -15.59
CA THR A 140 6.54 2.75 -15.86
C THR A 140 7.36 3.47 -16.92
N TYR A 141 8.65 3.20 -16.96
CA TYR A 141 9.60 3.84 -17.85
C TYR A 141 10.27 2.80 -18.73
N TYR A 142 10.48 3.14 -19.99
CA TYR A 142 11.26 2.32 -20.90
C TYR A 142 12.30 3.16 -21.62
N SER A 143 13.44 2.55 -21.95
CA SER A 143 14.48 3.20 -22.72
C SER A 143 14.04 3.32 -24.17
N SER A 144 13.93 4.54 -24.66
CA SER A 144 13.81 4.79 -26.09
C SER A 144 15.20 4.74 -26.75
N ALA A 145 15.24 4.69 -28.08
CA ALA A 145 16.48 4.64 -28.86
C ALA A 145 17.41 5.86 -28.67
N SER A 146 16.99 6.87 -27.93
CA SER A 146 17.79 8.03 -27.55
C SER A 146 18.29 7.88 -26.11
N PRO A 147 19.61 8.00 -25.84
CA PRO A 147 20.17 7.80 -24.51
C PRO A 147 19.74 8.84 -23.46
N LYS A 148 18.89 9.79 -23.81
CA LYS A 148 18.34 10.81 -22.90
C LYS A 148 16.81 10.81 -22.82
N ALA A 149 16.11 9.94 -23.54
CA ALA A 149 14.66 9.91 -23.56
C ALA A 149 14.15 8.60 -22.94
N TYR A 150 13.90 8.62 -21.64
CA TYR A 150 13.05 7.65 -21.02
C TYR A 150 11.59 8.06 -21.25
N GLU A 151 10.93 7.34 -22.10
CA GLU A 151 9.50 7.50 -22.27
C GLU A 151 8.77 6.80 -21.12
N SER A 152 7.62 7.32 -20.75
CA SER A 152 6.79 6.73 -19.72
C SER A 152 5.41 6.43 -20.29
N PHE A 153 4.82 5.36 -19.80
CA PHE A 153 3.39 5.12 -20.01
C PHE A 153 2.69 4.89 -18.67
N ASN A 154 1.43 5.28 -18.64
CA ASN A 154 0.58 5.06 -17.49
C ASN A 154 -0.02 3.65 -17.55
N VAL A 155 0.11 2.92 -16.45
CA VAL A 155 -0.64 1.70 -16.20
C VAL A 155 -1.92 2.10 -15.49
N ALA A 156 -3.06 1.75 -16.07
CA ALA A 156 -4.37 2.09 -15.50
C ALA A 156 -4.53 1.50 -14.10
N GLY A 157 -5.18 2.26 -13.22
CA GLY A 157 -5.59 1.74 -11.92
C GLY A 157 -6.67 0.66 -12.08
N TYR A 158 -6.81 -0.19 -11.08
CA TYR A 158 -7.75 -1.29 -11.06
C TYR A 158 -8.32 -1.52 -9.66
N ALA A 159 -9.43 -2.25 -9.61
CA ALA A 159 -10.02 -2.71 -8.35
C ALA A 159 -10.06 -4.24 -8.32
N LEU A 160 -9.92 -4.80 -7.14
CA LEU A 160 -10.02 -6.23 -6.86
C LEU A 160 -11.13 -6.42 -5.83
N ALA A 161 -11.92 -7.47 -5.97
CA ALA A 161 -12.92 -7.86 -4.98
C ALA A 161 -12.54 -9.19 -4.31
N ASP A 162 -12.80 -9.26 -3.02
CA ASP A 162 -12.51 -10.41 -2.18
C ASP A 162 -13.78 -10.78 -1.38
N ALA A 163 -13.93 -12.06 -1.05
CA ALA A 163 -15.01 -12.53 -0.19
C ALA A 163 -14.54 -13.61 0.78
N THR A 164 -15.23 -13.74 1.89
CA THR A 164 -14.98 -14.79 2.89
C THR A 164 -16.28 -15.38 3.39
N VAL A 165 -16.23 -16.65 3.71
CA VAL A 165 -17.24 -17.35 4.51
C VAL A 165 -16.49 -18.11 5.60
N LYS A 166 -16.85 -17.87 6.86
CA LYS A 166 -16.24 -18.50 8.03
C LYS A 166 -17.33 -19.03 8.95
N TYR A 167 -17.10 -20.19 9.54
CA TYR A 167 -18.02 -20.79 10.51
C TYR A 167 -17.29 -21.14 11.81
N ASP A 168 -17.83 -20.66 12.94
CA ASP A 168 -17.37 -21.01 14.29
C ASP A 168 -17.89 -22.40 14.67
N LEU A 169 -16.99 -23.27 15.10
CA LEU A 169 -17.31 -24.67 15.43
C LEU A 169 -17.68 -24.87 16.91
N ALA A 170 -17.80 -23.81 17.70
CA ALA A 170 -18.12 -23.93 19.14
C ALA A 170 -19.43 -24.70 19.38
N ARG A 171 -20.45 -24.51 18.52
CA ARG A 171 -21.73 -25.25 18.61
C ARG A 171 -21.61 -26.75 18.31
N PHE A 172 -20.49 -27.20 17.74
CA PHE A 172 -20.17 -28.61 17.49
C PHE A 172 -19.27 -29.21 18.59
N GLY A 173 -19.10 -28.51 19.71
CA GLY A 173 -18.25 -28.95 20.82
C GLY A 173 -16.75 -28.66 20.60
N LEU A 174 -16.40 -27.80 19.65
CA LEU A 174 -15.02 -27.40 19.33
C LEU A 174 -14.84 -25.89 19.57
N PRO A 175 -14.92 -25.41 20.82
CA PRO A 175 -14.78 -23.99 21.12
C PRO A 175 -13.39 -23.48 20.73
N GLY A 176 -13.34 -22.25 20.16
CA GLY A 176 -12.11 -21.64 19.66
C GLY A 176 -11.61 -22.16 18.31
N SER A 177 -12.36 -23.08 17.69
CA SER A 177 -12.07 -23.59 16.35
C SER A 177 -13.01 -22.99 15.32
N SER A 178 -12.51 -22.76 14.09
CA SER A 178 -13.33 -22.28 12.98
C SER A 178 -12.84 -22.88 11.66
N VAL A 179 -13.73 -22.97 10.71
CA VAL A 179 -13.43 -23.31 9.31
C VAL A 179 -13.84 -22.14 8.42
N GLY A 180 -13.06 -21.86 7.38
CA GLY A 180 -13.39 -20.77 6.48
C GLY A 180 -12.81 -20.96 5.08
N VAL A 181 -13.46 -20.30 4.12
CA VAL A 181 -13.04 -20.20 2.74
C VAL A 181 -12.88 -18.72 2.39
N ASN A 182 -11.75 -18.38 1.83
CA ASN A 182 -11.48 -17.04 1.30
C ASN A 182 -11.30 -17.14 -0.22
N VAL A 183 -11.93 -16.23 -0.92
CA VAL A 183 -11.79 -16.07 -2.37
C VAL A 183 -11.24 -14.67 -2.60
N ASN A 184 -10.07 -14.58 -3.22
CA ASN A 184 -9.42 -13.30 -3.52
C ASN A 184 -9.41 -13.08 -5.03
N ASN A 185 -9.54 -11.80 -5.42
CA ASN A 185 -9.49 -11.39 -6.82
C ASN A 185 -10.58 -12.12 -7.64
N ILE A 186 -11.82 -11.85 -7.33
CA ILE A 186 -13.00 -12.54 -7.90
C ILE A 186 -13.19 -12.19 -9.38
N PHE A 187 -12.63 -11.04 -9.87
CA PHE A 187 -12.64 -10.59 -11.28
C PHE A 187 -11.49 -9.62 -11.58
#